data_6a223a2961219bd901e8cf746b91f34d
#
_entry.id   6a223a2961219bd901e8cf746b91f34d
#
_cell.length_a   1.000
_cell.length_b   1.000
_cell.length_c   1.000
_cell.angle_alpha   90.00
_cell.angle_beta   90.00
_cell.angle_gamma   90.00
#
_symmetry.space_group_name_H-M   'P 1'
#
loop_
_entity.id
_entity.type
_entity.pdbx_description
1 polymer ?
#
loop_
_entity_poly.entity_id
_entity_poly.type
_entity_poly.pdbx_seq_one_letter_code
_entity_poly.pdbx_strand_id
1 'polypeptide(L)'
;MTDAQFLAWLQSPSAIRMVLIGAQVNVAGSEVTRYIASRPYVTGPLEVPANTAYLPLASGGLAFTEQVSLSGEAGLSGGDIELDNADGALDGWLGDVWMNRSIKVWSGDPSWPRSDFQLVFDGIIADVASSGRSTVNLVLRDKLQRLNTPIIETKLGGTTPNKDALLPVPFGECHNVTPLLTNPATLEYGFLGTVESTFEVRANGKPIAVALNDRAGRFNLTTDPFSSTITASVQGDNGASYVPRIALIVRRIVTGYGKEAERFTLNDLDKTNFAAFSKAHLQTVGLYIADRTNQAQAIQQLAASVGAQAVMSRTGKLRMVKIALPADGVPVAIGPEQMRERSLRPAQRLPVVAAVKIGFDRNWTVQAGLTTSIPPVHADLYATEWLTETVVDEEVRARYRLTDDPVQIDTCLKTRADARAEALRRLALNKVPRTIYEFDGEPEMMMLELGQPVTLRADRFGLQDGVPGVVVMLSRFWLTGRVTVGVLA
;
A
#
# COMPACT_ATOMS: atom_id res chain seq x y z
N MET A 1 -8.75 -16.46 -23.03
CA MET A 1 -7.77 -17.44 -22.48
C MET A 1 -7.88 -17.51 -20.95
N THR A 2 -7.72 -18.68 -20.33
CA THR A 2 -7.68 -18.86 -18.87
C THR A 2 -6.24 -18.74 -18.33
N ASP A 3 -6.08 -18.45 -17.04
CA ASP A 3 -4.74 -18.40 -16.40
C ASP A 3 -3.98 -19.73 -16.54
N ALA A 4 -4.67 -20.86 -16.45
CA ALA A 4 -4.04 -22.17 -16.61
C ALA A 4 -3.53 -22.39 -18.05
N GLN A 5 -4.26 -21.94 -19.06
CA GLN A 5 -3.81 -22.01 -20.46
C GLN A 5 -2.63 -21.07 -20.72
N PHE A 6 -2.65 -19.89 -20.13
CA PHE A 6 -1.54 -18.94 -20.23
C PHE A 6 -0.27 -19.49 -19.55
N LEU A 7 -0.42 -20.10 -18.36
CA LEU A 7 0.68 -20.75 -17.66
C LEU A 7 1.29 -21.89 -18.49
N ALA A 8 0.47 -22.77 -19.08
CA ALA A 8 0.94 -23.84 -19.94
C ALA A 8 1.68 -23.30 -21.19
N TRP A 9 1.22 -22.19 -21.77
CA TRP A 9 1.93 -21.51 -22.85
C TRP A 9 3.27 -20.92 -22.37
N LEU A 10 3.34 -20.30 -21.19
CA LEU A 10 4.60 -19.78 -20.62
C LEU A 10 5.65 -20.88 -20.43
N GLN A 11 5.23 -22.11 -20.06
CA GLN A 11 6.09 -23.28 -19.90
C GLN A 11 6.55 -23.89 -21.23
N SER A 12 5.87 -23.55 -22.35
CA SER A 12 6.22 -24.10 -23.64
C SER A 12 7.55 -23.56 -24.15
N PRO A 13 8.52 -24.41 -24.50
CA PRO A 13 9.80 -23.97 -25.08
C PRO A 13 9.63 -23.36 -26.49
N SER A 14 8.50 -23.61 -27.16
CA SER A 14 8.18 -23.07 -28.48
C SER A 14 7.36 -21.77 -28.42
N ALA A 15 7.05 -21.26 -27.23
CA ALA A 15 6.27 -20.04 -27.06
C ALA A 15 6.99 -18.82 -27.67
N ILE A 16 6.34 -18.17 -28.62
CA ILE A 16 6.82 -16.91 -29.18
C ILE A 16 6.22 -15.78 -28.38
N ARG A 17 7.03 -15.20 -27.48
CA ARG A 17 6.55 -14.13 -26.61
C ARG A 17 6.48 -12.81 -27.34
N MET A 18 5.37 -12.13 -27.17
CA MET A 18 5.10 -10.82 -27.71
C MET A 18 4.38 -9.98 -26.68
N VAL A 19 4.63 -8.68 -26.68
CA VAL A 19 3.90 -7.72 -25.85
C VAL A 19 3.19 -6.71 -26.71
N LEU A 20 1.99 -6.35 -26.26
CA LEU A 20 1.18 -5.25 -26.78
C LEU A 20 1.04 -4.19 -25.70
N ILE A 21 1.20 -2.93 -26.05
CA ILE A 21 1.20 -1.79 -25.15
C ILE A 21 0.18 -0.78 -25.66
N GLY A 22 -0.71 -0.34 -24.77
CA GLY A 22 -1.59 0.80 -24.98
C GLY A 22 -1.19 1.91 -24.01
N ALA A 23 -0.55 2.93 -24.49
CA ALA A 23 -0.06 4.05 -23.69
C ALA A 23 -0.86 5.31 -24.00
N GLN A 24 -1.51 5.89 -23.00
CA GLN A 24 -2.20 7.18 -23.14
C GLN A 24 -1.18 8.32 -23.09
N VAL A 25 -1.44 9.35 -23.88
CA VAL A 25 -0.61 10.56 -23.97
C VAL A 25 -1.48 11.74 -24.38
N ASN A 26 -1.16 12.92 -23.86
CA ASN A 26 -1.81 14.16 -24.32
C ASN A 26 -0.91 14.82 -25.36
N VAL A 27 -1.41 14.92 -26.57
CA VAL A 27 -0.75 15.54 -27.74
C VAL A 27 -1.50 16.82 -28.08
N ALA A 28 -0.86 17.96 -27.92
CA ALA A 28 -1.44 19.27 -28.21
C ALA A 28 -2.84 19.52 -27.59
N GLY A 29 -3.06 19.02 -26.36
CA GLY A 29 -4.32 19.19 -25.62
C GLY A 29 -5.33 18.07 -25.84
N SER A 30 -5.08 17.10 -26.69
CA SER A 30 -5.96 15.96 -26.96
C SER A 30 -5.40 14.66 -26.39
N GLU A 31 -6.22 13.91 -25.66
CA GLU A 31 -5.83 12.58 -25.16
C GLU A 31 -5.93 11.54 -26.30
N VAL A 32 -4.80 10.88 -26.56
CA VAL A 32 -4.70 9.83 -27.57
C VAL A 32 -4.06 8.57 -26.98
N THR A 33 -4.31 7.41 -27.59
CA THR A 33 -3.63 6.16 -27.20
C THR A 33 -2.63 5.79 -28.29
N ARG A 34 -1.36 5.62 -27.88
CA ARG A 34 -0.31 5.06 -28.72
C ARG A 34 -0.29 3.55 -28.55
N TYR A 35 -0.39 2.84 -29.67
CA TYR A 35 -0.36 1.38 -29.71
C TYR A 35 1.03 0.91 -30.16
N ILE A 36 1.71 0.23 -29.25
CA ILE A 36 3.11 -0.17 -29.40
C ILE A 36 3.19 -1.68 -29.17
N ALA A 37 4.13 -2.35 -29.82
CA ALA A 37 4.37 -3.76 -29.65
C ALA A 37 5.86 -4.09 -29.78
N SER A 38 6.26 -5.30 -29.37
CA SER A 38 7.60 -5.84 -29.62
C SER A 38 7.76 -6.45 -31.02
N ARG A 39 6.64 -6.68 -31.72
CA ARG A 39 6.58 -7.18 -33.11
C ARG A 39 5.37 -6.56 -33.81
N PRO A 40 5.35 -6.48 -35.15
CA PRO A 40 4.18 -5.98 -35.88
C PRO A 40 2.93 -6.78 -35.55
N TYR A 41 1.82 -6.08 -35.22
CA TYR A 41 0.56 -6.69 -34.93
C TYR A 41 -0.59 -5.77 -35.36
N VAL A 42 -1.64 -6.33 -35.94
CA VAL A 42 -2.84 -5.58 -36.33
C VAL A 42 -4.06 -6.33 -35.81
N THR A 43 -4.92 -5.62 -35.10
CA THR A 43 -6.17 -6.18 -34.58
C THR A 43 -7.18 -6.36 -35.69
N GLY A 44 -8.01 -7.40 -35.59
CA GLY A 44 -9.11 -7.66 -36.51
C GLY A 44 -10.27 -6.65 -36.38
N PRO A 45 -11.22 -6.69 -37.31
CA PRO A 45 -12.35 -5.74 -37.34
C PRO A 45 -13.35 -5.91 -36.18
N LEU A 46 -13.37 -7.07 -35.53
CA LEU A 46 -14.25 -7.37 -34.38
C LEU A 46 -13.54 -7.30 -33.04
N GLU A 47 -12.28 -6.93 -33.04
CA GLU A 47 -11.47 -6.82 -31.81
C GLU A 47 -11.54 -5.42 -31.20
N VAL A 48 -11.07 -5.28 -29.98
CA VAL A 48 -11.00 -3.98 -29.28
C VAL A 48 -9.55 -3.68 -28.91
N PRO A 49 -8.99 -2.59 -29.47
CA PRO A 49 -9.53 -1.70 -30.50
C PRO A 49 -9.59 -2.42 -31.88
N ALA A 50 -10.54 -2.05 -32.75
CA ALA A 50 -10.72 -2.65 -34.06
C ALA A 50 -9.73 -2.05 -35.09
N ASN A 51 -9.27 -2.89 -36.04
CA ASN A 51 -8.42 -2.48 -37.18
C ASN A 51 -7.25 -1.58 -36.77
N THR A 52 -6.62 -1.86 -35.64
CA THR A 52 -5.60 -0.99 -35.06
C THR A 52 -4.21 -1.64 -35.20
N ALA A 53 -3.28 -0.90 -35.79
CA ALA A 53 -1.90 -1.31 -35.91
C ALA A 53 -1.13 -1.00 -34.60
N TYR A 54 -0.46 -2.00 -34.07
CA TYR A 54 0.53 -1.86 -32.99
C TYR A 54 1.93 -1.78 -33.62
N LEU A 55 2.60 -0.66 -33.40
CA LEU A 55 3.91 -0.39 -33.99
C LEU A 55 5.02 -1.15 -33.28
N PRO A 56 5.93 -1.82 -34.00
CA PRO A 56 6.98 -2.66 -33.41
C PRO A 56 8.17 -1.83 -32.86
N LEU A 57 7.90 -0.98 -31.87
CA LEU A 57 8.85 -0.04 -31.30
C LEU A 57 9.47 -0.52 -29.99
N ALA A 58 8.85 -1.46 -29.27
CA ALA A 58 9.40 -1.96 -28.02
C ALA A 58 10.61 -2.85 -28.26
N SER A 59 11.81 -2.35 -27.97
CA SER A 59 13.10 -2.98 -28.27
C SER A 59 13.74 -3.64 -27.05
N GLY A 60 13.47 -3.14 -25.85
CA GLY A 60 14.10 -3.63 -24.64
C GLY A 60 13.35 -3.18 -23.37
N GLY A 61 13.97 -3.37 -22.22
CA GLY A 61 13.35 -3.08 -20.94
C GLY A 61 12.16 -4.01 -20.69
N LEU A 62 11.00 -3.44 -20.53
CA LEU A 62 9.78 -4.10 -20.05
C LEU A 62 10.04 -4.93 -18.79
N ALA A 63 10.92 -4.40 -17.96
CA ALA A 63 11.21 -4.88 -16.64
C ALA A 63 10.24 -4.21 -15.67
N PHE A 64 9.63 -5.00 -14.81
CA PHE A 64 8.78 -4.48 -13.77
C PHE A 64 9.11 -5.17 -12.45
N THR A 65 9.52 -4.38 -11.46
CA THR A 65 9.93 -4.87 -10.15
C THR A 65 8.91 -4.48 -9.10
N GLU A 66 8.40 -5.47 -8.39
CA GLU A 66 7.53 -5.36 -7.23
C GLU A 66 8.27 -5.91 -6.02
N GLN A 67 8.18 -5.23 -4.89
CA GLN A 67 8.75 -5.72 -3.64
C GLN A 67 7.96 -5.27 -2.42
N VAL A 68 8.01 -6.07 -1.37
CA VAL A 68 7.49 -5.74 -0.05
C VAL A 68 8.63 -5.32 0.84
N SER A 69 8.56 -4.11 1.41
CA SER A 69 9.56 -3.66 2.37
C SER A 69 9.40 -4.39 3.70
N LEU A 70 10.46 -4.97 4.22
CA LEU A 70 10.45 -5.60 5.53
C LEU A 70 10.54 -4.57 6.68
N SER A 71 10.90 -3.33 6.38
CA SER A 71 10.91 -2.19 7.31
C SER A 71 9.56 -1.49 7.43
N GLY A 72 8.58 -1.84 6.59
CA GLY A 72 7.22 -1.26 6.63
C GLY A 72 7.04 -0.01 5.76
N GLU A 73 8.05 0.45 5.04
CA GLU A 73 7.91 1.55 4.09
C GLU A 73 7.31 1.05 2.77
N ALA A 74 6.39 1.83 2.20
CA ALA A 74 5.81 1.51 0.90
C ALA A 74 6.85 1.70 -0.21
N GLY A 75 7.21 0.64 -0.88
CA GLY A 75 7.92 0.71 -2.16
C GLY A 75 6.93 0.94 -3.29
N LEU A 76 7.14 2.00 -4.08
CA LEU A 76 6.48 2.11 -5.38
C LEU A 76 7.13 1.13 -6.34
N SER A 77 6.32 0.26 -6.95
CA SER A 77 6.80 -0.62 -8.01
C SER A 77 7.09 0.18 -9.27
N GLY A 78 8.21 -0.07 -9.90
CA GLY A 78 8.66 0.68 -11.06
C GLY A 78 9.31 -0.18 -12.13
N GLY A 79 9.50 0.42 -13.29
CA GLY A 79 10.15 -0.19 -14.44
C GLY A 79 10.23 0.77 -15.59
N ASP A 80 10.67 0.29 -16.73
CA ASP A 80 10.73 1.06 -17.97
C ASP A 80 10.42 0.21 -19.19
N ILE A 81 10.04 0.88 -20.27
CA ILE A 81 9.92 0.31 -21.61
C ILE A 81 10.84 1.09 -22.52
N GLU A 82 11.83 0.42 -23.08
CA GLU A 82 12.70 0.99 -24.08
C GLU A 82 12.07 0.88 -25.47
N LEU A 83 12.00 2.01 -26.17
CA LEU A 83 11.48 2.12 -27.53
C LEU A 83 12.64 2.45 -28.49
N ASP A 84 12.66 1.78 -29.63
CA ASP A 84 13.60 2.04 -30.70
C ASP A 84 13.29 3.40 -31.36
N ASN A 85 14.28 4.27 -31.40
CA ASN A 85 14.23 5.59 -32.04
C ASN A 85 15.47 5.81 -32.94
N ALA A 86 15.99 4.75 -33.55
CA ALA A 86 17.22 4.86 -34.38
C ALA A 86 17.05 5.81 -35.55
N ASP A 87 15.84 5.96 -36.07
CA ASP A 87 15.52 6.86 -37.21
C ASP A 87 15.07 8.29 -36.75
N GLY A 88 14.94 8.53 -35.45
CA GLY A 88 14.48 9.82 -34.88
C GLY A 88 12.95 10.04 -34.99
N ALA A 89 12.17 9.03 -35.38
CA ALA A 89 10.72 9.18 -35.58
C ALA A 89 9.97 9.50 -34.28
N LEU A 90 10.56 9.16 -33.12
CA LEU A 90 9.97 9.41 -31.79
C LEU A 90 10.46 10.71 -31.12
N ASP A 91 11.32 11.51 -31.76
CA ASP A 91 11.85 12.74 -31.15
C ASP A 91 10.73 13.68 -30.71
N GLY A 92 9.66 13.78 -31.48
CA GLY A 92 8.48 14.59 -31.16
C GLY A 92 7.74 14.13 -29.88
N TRP A 93 7.89 12.85 -29.47
CA TRP A 93 7.23 12.32 -28.29
C TRP A 93 7.76 12.89 -26.99
N LEU A 94 9.01 13.39 -26.99
CA LEU A 94 9.61 14.04 -25.83
C LEU A 94 8.91 15.37 -25.48
N GLY A 95 8.19 15.97 -26.43
CA GLY A 95 7.38 17.17 -26.21
C GLY A 95 5.93 16.90 -25.80
N ASP A 96 5.46 15.67 -25.90
CA ASP A 96 4.11 15.28 -25.51
C ASP A 96 3.97 15.12 -23.99
N VAL A 97 2.75 15.20 -23.45
CA VAL A 97 2.51 15.07 -22.01
C VAL A 97 2.14 13.63 -21.66
N TRP A 98 3.13 12.89 -21.16
CA TRP A 98 3.00 11.48 -20.78
C TRP A 98 2.74 11.28 -19.29
N MET A 99 3.21 12.18 -18.45
CA MET A 99 3.17 12.05 -16.99
C MET A 99 1.76 11.82 -16.48
N ASN A 100 1.61 10.83 -15.58
CA ASN A 100 0.37 10.41 -14.94
C ASN A 100 -0.71 9.86 -15.92
N ARG A 101 -0.34 9.52 -17.16
CA ARG A 101 -1.26 8.85 -18.10
C ARG A 101 -1.19 7.34 -17.92
N SER A 102 -2.33 6.70 -18.21
CA SER A 102 -2.43 5.25 -18.02
C SER A 102 -1.66 4.49 -19.09
N ILE A 103 -1.08 3.39 -18.68
CA ILE A 103 -0.44 2.44 -19.57
C ILE A 103 -0.84 1.03 -19.20
N LYS A 104 -1.13 0.23 -20.23
CA LYS A 104 -1.43 -1.19 -20.07
C LYS A 104 -0.56 -2.01 -20.99
N VAL A 105 -0.06 -3.12 -20.47
CA VAL A 105 0.76 -4.07 -21.21
C VAL A 105 0.12 -5.43 -21.17
N TRP A 106 0.03 -6.06 -22.33
CA TRP A 106 -0.47 -7.41 -22.49
C TRP A 106 0.62 -8.30 -23.07
N SER A 107 0.68 -9.54 -22.65
CA SER A 107 1.61 -10.56 -23.17
C SER A 107 0.83 -11.70 -23.81
N GLY A 108 1.36 -12.24 -24.90
CA GLY A 108 0.74 -13.34 -25.64
C GLY A 108 1.60 -13.81 -26.79
N ASP A 109 1.01 -14.65 -27.63
CA ASP A 109 1.62 -15.16 -28.85
C ASP A 109 1.18 -14.33 -30.05
N PRO A 110 2.07 -14.04 -31.04
CA PRO A 110 1.69 -13.27 -32.23
C PRO A 110 0.54 -13.87 -33.05
N SER A 111 0.31 -15.18 -32.94
CA SER A 111 -0.78 -15.86 -33.64
C SER A 111 -2.14 -15.74 -32.94
N TRP A 112 -2.19 -15.22 -31.73
CA TRP A 112 -3.44 -15.12 -30.98
C TRP A 112 -4.24 -13.87 -31.35
N PRO A 113 -5.58 -13.94 -31.24
CA PRO A 113 -6.40 -12.74 -31.28
C PRO A 113 -6.11 -11.87 -30.04
N ARG A 114 -6.35 -10.56 -30.17
CA ARG A 114 -6.09 -9.58 -29.10
C ARG A 114 -6.77 -9.93 -27.77
N SER A 115 -7.94 -10.55 -27.82
CA SER A 115 -8.71 -10.97 -26.64
C SER A 115 -8.03 -12.05 -25.80
N ASP A 116 -7.10 -12.81 -26.38
CA ASP A 116 -6.39 -13.88 -25.70
C ASP A 116 -5.08 -13.43 -25.02
N PHE A 117 -4.59 -12.25 -25.37
CA PHE A 117 -3.45 -11.65 -24.68
C PHE A 117 -3.82 -11.35 -23.22
N GLN A 118 -2.98 -11.78 -22.29
CA GLN A 118 -3.18 -11.56 -20.86
C GLN A 118 -2.61 -10.21 -20.42
N LEU A 119 -3.38 -9.48 -19.59
CA LEU A 119 -2.91 -8.24 -18.95
C LEU A 119 -1.80 -8.56 -17.96
N VAL A 120 -0.61 -8.04 -18.21
CA VAL A 120 0.57 -8.30 -17.37
C VAL A 120 1.04 -7.07 -16.61
N PHE A 121 0.62 -5.89 -17.04
CA PHE A 121 0.85 -4.65 -16.32
C PHE A 121 -0.28 -3.65 -16.57
N ASP A 122 -0.73 -2.98 -15.50
CA ASP A 122 -1.68 -1.86 -15.56
C ASP A 122 -1.23 -0.80 -14.55
N GLY A 123 -0.66 0.29 -15.05
CA GLY A 123 -0.06 1.34 -14.23
C GLY A 123 -0.17 2.71 -14.90
N ILE A 124 0.79 3.56 -14.55
CA ILE A 124 0.92 4.91 -15.08
C ILE A 124 2.32 5.15 -15.63
N ILE A 125 2.41 6.07 -16.57
CA ILE A 125 3.68 6.62 -17.05
C ILE A 125 4.10 7.71 -16.08
N ALA A 126 5.29 7.55 -15.49
CA ALA A 126 5.85 8.55 -14.58
C ALA A 126 6.55 9.66 -15.35
N ASP A 127 7.25 9.29 -16.42
CA ASP A 127 8.02 10.20 -17.24
C ASP A 127 8.34 9.58 -18.60
N VAL A 128 8.81 10.40 -19.53
CA VAL A 128 9.47 9.98 -20.75
C VAL A 128 10.92 10.48 -20.70
N ALA A 129 11.87 9.60 -20.98
CA ALA A 129 13.29 9.91 -20.96
C ALA A 129 13.97 9.37 -22.20
N SER A 130 15.16 9.86 -22.50
CA SER A 130 16.02 9.29 -23.51
C SER A 130 17.37 8.96 -22.87
N SER A 131 17.73 7.70 -22.88
CA SER A 131 19.02 7.21 -22.37
C SER A 131 20.14 7.29 -23.42
N GLY A 132 19.78 7.56 -24.67
CA GLY A 132 20.72 7.66 -25.79
C GLY A 132 20.02 8.20 -27.04
N ARG A 133 20.82 8.47 -28.10
CA ARG A 133 20.28 9.03 -29.34
C ARG A 133 19.25 8.13 -30.03
N SER A 134 19.33 6.84 -29.84
CA SER A 134 18.55 5.84 -30.56
C SER A 134 17.39 5.25 -29.74
N THR A 135 17.14 5.78 -28.55
CA THR A 135 16.13 5.21 -27.64
C THR A 135 15.29 6.27 -26.97
N VAL A 136 14.02 5.95 -26.78
CA VAL A 136 13.08 6.67 -25.90
C VAL A 136 12.56 5.68 -24.87
N ASN A 137 12.60 6.06 -23.60
CA ASN A 137 12.16 5.22 -22.48
C ASN A 137 10.88 5.78 -21.87
N LEU A 138 9.85 4.95 -21.76
CA LEU A 138 8.69 5.22 -20.94
C LEU A 138 8.95 4.71 -19.52
N VAL A 139 9.13 5.61 -18.57
CA VAL A 139 9.32 5.27 -17.16
C VAL A 139 7.96 4.93 -16.53
N LEU A 140 7.86 3.74 -15.94
CA LEU A 140 6.62 3.20 -15.41
C LEU A 140 6.56 3.30 -13.90
N ARG A 141 5.35 3.51 -13.37
CA ARG A 141 5.03 3.35 -11.95
C ARG A 141 3.67 2.68 -11.78
N ASP A 142 3.48 2.11 -10.60
CA ASP A 142 2.17 1.60 -10.22
C ASP A 142 1.18 2.74 -9.87
N LYS A 143 -0.09 2.38 -9.76
CA LYS A 143 -1.18 3.34 -9.48
C LYS A 143 -1.18 3.91 -8.04
N LEU A 144 -0.35 3.40 -7.12
CA LEU A 144 -0.20 4.01 -5.79
C LEU A 144 0.21 5.48 -5.87
N GLN A 145 0.90 5.88 -6.95
CA GLN A 145 1.24 7.27 -7.21
C GLN A 145 0.00 8.20 -7.17
N ARG A 146 -1.18 7.72 -7.59
CA ARG A 146 -2.44 8.50 -7.53
C ARG A 146 -2.87 8.80 -6.11
N LEU A 147 -2.48 7.97 -5.14
CA LEU A 147 -2.76 8.17 -3.72
C LEU A 147 -1.78 9.15 -3.04
N ASN A 148 -0.85 9.72 -3.79
CA ASN A 148 0.09 10.74 -3.32
C ASN A 148 -0.59 12.13 -3.24
N THR A 149 -1.84 12.15 -2.84
CA THR A 149 -2.67 13.34 -2.65
C THR A 149 -3.14 13.42 -1.20
N PRO A 150 -3.30 14.63 -0.63
CA PRO A 150 -3.79 14.79 0.73
C PRO A 150 -5.17 14.17 0.92
N ILE A 151 -5.39 13.55 2.10
CA ILE A 151 -6.73 13.04 2.49
C ILE A 151 -7.70 14.21 2.62
N ILE A 152 -7.27 15.29 3.27
CA ILE A 152 -8.08 16.48 3.49
C ILE A 152 -7.47 17.69 2.78
N GLU A 153 -8.32 18.41 2.04
CA GLU A 153 -8.02 19.72 1.46
C GLU A 153 -9.13 20.73 1.78
N THR A 154 -10.22 20.25 2.38
CA THR A 154 -11.38 21.09 2.72
C THR A 154 -11.04 22.01 3.88
N LYS A 155 -11.03 23.30 3.61
CA LYS A 155 -10.90 24.35 4.61
C LYS A 155 -12.25 24.64 5.25
N LEU A 156 -12.25 25.20 6.47
CA LEU A 156 -13.45 25.63 7.15
C LEU A 156 -14.27 26.61 6.31
N GLY A 157 -13.60 27.59 5.68
CA GLY A 157 -14.25 28.64 4.92
C GLY A 157 -14.95 29.68 5.79
N GLY A 158 -15.84 30.48 5.17
CA GLY A 158 -16.58 31.54 5.87
C GLY A 158 -15.73 32.76 6.19
N THR A 159 -16.09 33.47 7.28
CA THR A 159 -15.50 34.78 7.67
C THR A 159 -14.78 34.75 9.02
N THR A 160 -14.72 33.59 9.67
CA THR A 160 -14.06 33.41 10.96
C THR A 160 -12.53 33.55 10.84
N PRO A 161 -11.80 33.89 11.90
CA PRO A 161 -10.35 34.02 11.86
C PRO A 161 -9.63 32.71 11.42
N ASN A 162 -10.22 31.56 11.69
CA ASN A 162 -9.70 30.23 11.34
C ASN A 162 -10.26 29.63 10.02
N LYS A 163 -10.84 30.46 9.16
CA LYS A 163 -11.43 30.06 7.87
C LYS A 163 -10.53 29.21 6.97
N ASP A 164 -9.21 29.38 7.10
CA ASP A 164 -8.20 28.67 6.33
C ASP A 164 -7.74 27.36 6.98
N ALA A 165 -8.19 27.04 8.19
CA ALA A 165 -7.88 25.79 8.86
C ALA A 165 -8.56 24.61 8.16
N LEU A 166 -7.86 23.47 8.11
CA LEU A 166 -8.38 22.23 7.57
C LEU A 166 -9.35 21.59 8.57
N LEU A 167 -10.45 21.05 8.07
CA LEU A 167 -11.37 20.26 8.89
C LEU A 167 -10.76 18.88 9.12
N PRO A 168 -10.45 18.49 10.36
CA PRO A 168 -9.83 17.21 10.66
C PRO A 168 -10.81 16.05 10.48
N VAL A 169 -10.30 14.86 10.17
CA VAL A 169 -11.09 13.64 10.02
C VAL A 169 -10.58 12.52 10.92
N PRO A 170 -11.42 11.96 11.79
CA PRO A 170 -11.14 10.74 12.53
C PRO A 170 -11.58 9.52 11.72
N PHE A 171 -10.79 8.45 11.72
CA PHE A 171 -11.13 7.14 11.18
C PHE A 171 -11.06 6.11 12.30
N GLY A 172 -12.11 5.28 12.44
CA GLY A 172 -12.19 4.30 13.51
C GLY A 172 -12.39 4.98 14.88
N GLU A 173 -11.70 4.51 15.93
CA GLU A 173 -11.83 5.05 17.28
C GLU A 173 -10.59 5.85 17.68
N CYS A 174 -10.76 7.15 17.87
CA CYS A 174 -9.70 8.08 18.19
C CYS A 174 -9.91 8.71 19.56
N HIS A 175 -8.91 8.64 20.43
CA HIS A 175 -8.95 9.20 21.75
C HIS A 175 -8.21 10.53 21.83
N ASN A 176 -8.81 11.47 22.56
CA ASN A 176 -8.20 12.75 22.91
C ASN A 176 -7.68 13.54 21.69
N VAL A 177 -8.50 13.62 20.61
CA VAL A 177 -8.20 14.43 19.42
C VAL A 177 -8.53 15.89 19.66
N THR A 178 -7.87 16.80 18.96
CA THR A 178 -8.20 18.25 18.98
C THR A 178 -9.20 18.58 17.87
N PRO A 179 -10.50 18.81 18.17
CA PRO A 179 -11.47 19.22 17.17
C PRO A 179 -11.21 20.66 16.71
N LEU A 180 -11.66 21.02 15.50
CA LEU A 180 -11.57 22.39 15.02
C LEU A 180 -12.71 23.23 15.58
N LEU A 181 -12.42 24.43 16.12
CA LEU A 181 -13.43 25.43 16.45
C LEU A 181 -14.04 25.96 15.14
N THR A 182 -15.27 25.57 14.82
CA THR A 182 -15.94 25.91 13.56
C THR A 182 -16.71 27.21 13.63
N ASN A 183 -17.31 27.51 14.79
CA ASN A 183 -18.01 28.76 15.03
C ASN A 183 -17.73 29.32 16.44
N PRO A 184 -16.92 30.36 16.56
CA PRO A 184 -16.61 30.96 17.85
C PRO A 184 -17.82 31.56 18.56
N ALA A 185 -18.82 32.07 17.83
CA ALA A 185 -19.98 32.71 18.43
C ALA A 185 -20.92 31.74 19.16
N THR A 186 -20.95 30.51 18.71
CA THR A 186 -21.77 29.43 19.29
C THR A 186 -20.92 28.37 20.00
N LEU A 187 -19.61 28.57 20.11
CA LEU A 187 -18.65 27.61 20.66
C LEU A 187 -18.80 26.24 20.01
N GLU A 188 -19.00 26.22 18.68
CA GLU A 188 -19.16 25.00 17.90
C GLU A 188 -17.79 24.46 17.48
N TYR A 189 -17.57 23.19 17.75
CA TYR A 189 -16.39 22.44 17.34
C TYR A 189 -16.78 21.29 16.41
N GLY A 190 -15.81 20.81 15.59
CA GLY A 190 -16.16 19.68 14.73
C GLY A 190 -15.05 19.10 13.88
N PHE A 191 -15.50 18.15 13.06
CA PHE A 191 -14.73 17.30 12.17
C PHE A 191 -15.24 17.38 10.74
N LEU A 192 -14.50 16.85 9.78
CA LEU A 192 -14.93 16.72 8.40
C LEU A 192 -15.97 15.57 8.28
N GLY A 193 -17.17 15.92 7.80
CA GLY A 193 -18.23 14.93 7.58
C GLY A 193 -18.93 14.46 8.86
N THR A 194 -19.59 13.31 8.77
CA THR A 194 -20.35 12.68 9.86
C THR A 194 -19.44 11.83 10.73
N VAL A 195 -19.72 11.76 12.02
CA VAL A 195 -19.11 10.80 12.95
C VAL A 195 -20.16 9.84 13.50
N GLU A 196 -19.74 8.67 13.94
CA GLU A 196 -20.64 7.70 14.58
C GLU A 196 -21.04 8.18 15.97
N SER A 197 -20.07 8.61 16.76
CA SER A 197 -20.29 9.06 18.12
C SER A 197 -19.13 9.94 18.61
N THR A 198 -19.48 11.06 19.25
CA THR A 198 -18.57 11.82 20.11
C THR A 198 -18.89 11.45 21.55
N PHE A 199 -18.15 10.50 22.11
CA PHE A 199 -18.53 9.89 23.39
C PHE A 199 -17.94 10.59 24.61
N GLU A 200 -16.98 11.50 24.44
CA GLU A 200 -16.47 12.33 25.52
C GLU A 200 -15.79 13.59 24.99
N VAL A 201 -16.07 14.74 25.63
CA VAL A 201 -15.40 16.02 25.37
C VAL A 201 -14.81 16.53 26.67
N ARG A 202 -13.58 17.05 26.61
CA ARG A 202 -12.83 17.56 27.77
C ARG A 202 -12.30 18.95 27.54
N ALA A 203 -12.22 19.73 28.63
CA ALA A 203 -11.48 20.98 28.69
C ALA A 203 -10.31 20.79 29.66
N ASN A 204 -9.07 20.93 29.17
CA ASN A 204 -7.83 20.65 29.92
C ASN A 204 -7.89 19.31 30.67
N GLY A 205 -8.35 18.24 30.00
CA GLY A 205 -8.46 16.90 30.54
C GLY A 205 -9.71 16.64 31.39
N LYS A 206 -10.49 17.67 31.78
CA LYS A 206 -11.71 17.54 32.59
C LYS A 206 -12.92 17.33 31.68
N PRO A 207 -13.74 16.28 31.85
CA PRO A 207 -14.97 16.11 31.09
C PRO A 207 -15.92 17.28 31.27
N ILE A 208 -16.54 17.72 30.16
CA ILE A 208 -17.50 18.83 30.13
C ILE A 208 -18.76 18.41 29.36
N ALA A 209 -19.89 19.02 29.72
CA ALA A 209 -21.15 18.79 29.04
C ALA A 209 -21.19 19.57 27.71
N VAL A 210 -21.70 18.93 26.67
CA VAL A 210 -21.80 19.47 25.30
C VAL A 210 -23.16 19.12 24.69
N ALA A 211 -23.58 19.90 23.69
CA ALA A 211 -24.70 19.55 22.83
C ALA A 211 -24.16 18.87 21.56
N LEU A 212 -24.43 17.58 21.39
CA LEU A 212 -23.91 16.78 20.28
C LEU A 212 -24.76 16.92 19.01
N ASN A 213 -24.08 16.92 17.86
CA ASN A 213 -24.66 16.78 16.53
C ASN A 213 -23.74 15.89 15.67
N ASP A 214 -23.64 14.63 16.00
CA ASP A 214 -22.74 13.66 15.37
C ASP A 214 -23.02 13.49 13.87
N ARG A 215 -24.28 13.65 13.44
CA ARG A 215 -24.65 13.61 12.01
C ARG A 215 -24.01 14.71 11.18
N ALA A 216 -23.66 15.83 11.79
CA ALA A 216 -22.90 16.90 11.17
C ALA A 216 -21.41 16.84 11.54
N GLY A 217 -21.00 15.90 12.38
CA GLY A 217 -19.66 15.85 12.97
C GLY A 217 -19.37 17.08 13.82
N ARG A 218 -20.35 17.59 14.57
CA ARG A 218 -20.28 18.85 15.34
C ARG A 218 -20.75 18.65 16.77
N PHE A 219 -20.26 19.52 17.65
CA PHE A 219 -20.80 19.68 19.00
C PHE A 219 -20.60 21.13 19.46
N ASN A 220 -21.47 21.59 20.34
CA ASN A 220 -21.39 22.93 20.95
C ASN A 220 -21.08 22.78 22.43
N LEU A 221 -20.17 23.61 22.92
CA LEU A 221 -19.95 23.74 24.36
C LEU A 221 -21.11 24.53 24.98
N THR A 222 -21.54 24.12 26.16
CA THR A 222 -22.61 24.79 26.92
C THR A 222 -22.11 26.00 27.73
N THR A 223 -20.78 26.06 27.95
CA THR A 223 -20.11 27.16 28.69
C THR A 223 -18.82 27.52 27.99
N ASP A 224 -18.39 28.78 28.11
CA ASP A 224 -17.14 29.25 27.57
C ASP A 224 -15.96 28.49 28.21
N PRO A 225 -15.10 27.83 27.42
CA PRO A 225 -13.96 27.10 27.92
C PRO A 225 -12.80 28.03 28.34
N PHE A 226 -12.96 29.34 28.16
CA PHE A 226 -11.89 30.34 28.32
C PHE A 226 -10.65 29.96 27.48
N SER A 227 -9.48 29.81 28.07
CA SER A 227 -8.25 29.44 27.39
C SER A 227 -7.96 27.92 27.47
N SER A 228 -8.95 27.08 27.74
CA SER A 228 -8.76 25.63 27.85
C SER A 228 -8.55 24.96 26.50
N THR A 229 -7.66 23.98 26.45
CA THR A 229 -7.53 23.07 25.32
C THR A 229 -8.72 22.11 25.31
N ILE A 230 -9.52 22.17 24.24
CA ILE A 230 -10.65 21.26 24.05
C ILE A 230 -10.16 20.02 23.31
N THR A 231 -10.48 18.85 23.87
CA THR A 231 -10.22 17.55 23.26
C THR A 231 -11.48 16.70 23.24
N ALA A 232 -11.56 15.79 22.29
CA ALA A 232 -12.69 14.87 22.16
C ALA A 232 -12.20 13.44 21.94
N SER A 233 -13.00 12.46 22.40
CA SER A 233 -12.85 11.08 22.02
C SER A 233 -14.02 10.72 21.10
N VAL A 234 -13.72 10.15 19.91
CA VAL A 234 -14.67 10.08 18.80
C VAL A 234 -14.53 8.78 18.03
N GLN A 235 -15.66 8.21 17.64
CA GLN A 235 -15.78 7.15 16.64
C GLN A 235 -16.20 7.78 15.31
N GLY A 236 -15.36 7.78 14.34
CA GLY A 236 -15.60 8.37 13.02
C GLY A 236 -14.79 7.60 11.99
N ASP A 237 -14.88 7.84 10.79
CA ASP A 237 -15.80 8.46 9.88
C ASP A 237 -17.05 7.59 9.67
N ASN A 238 -18.25 8.17 9.73
CA ASN A 238 -19.52 7.48 9.52
C ASN A 238 -20.19 7.86 8.19
N GLY A 239 -19.48 7.92 7.08
CA GLY A 239 -20.06 8.25 5.77
C GLY A 239 -21.37 7.52 5.44
N ALA A 240 -21.29 6.23 5.08
CA ALA A 240 -22.48 5.37 4.90
C ALA A 240 -22.73 4.45 6.11
N SER A 241 -21.67 4.10 6.86
CA SER A 241 -21.68 3.29 8.07
C SER A 241 -20.35 3.41 8.78
N TYR A 242 -20.34 3.28 10.09
CA TYR A 242 -19.11 3.24 10.89
C TYR A 242 -18.25 2.02 10.54
N VAL A 243 -16.97 2.25 10.31
CA VAL A 243 -16.02 1.22 9.92
C VAL A 243 -14.72 1.30 10.75
N PRO A 244 -14.59 0.46 11.81
CA PRO A 244 -13.43 0.51 12.70
C PRO A 244 -12.23 -0.37 12.26
N ARG A 245 -12.35 -1.13 11.16
CA ARG A 245 -11.36 -2.14 10.75
C ARG A 245 -10.46 -1.64 9.63
N ILE A 246 -9.21 -2.06 9.62
CA ILE A 246 -8.17 -1.60 8.70
C ILE A 246 -8.61 -1.66 7.23
N ALA A 247 -9.02 -2.83 6.72
CA ALA A 247 -9.39 -2.98 5.31
C ALA A 247 -10.54 -2.06 4.89
N LEU A 248 -11.51 -1.85 5.79
CA LEU A 248 -12.68 -1.01 5.51
C LEU A 248 -12.31 0.47 5.53
N ILE A 249 -11.44 0.90 6.47
CA ILE A 249 -10.93 2.27 6.53
C ILE A 249 -10.05 2.55 5.30
N VAL A 250 -9.12 1.63 4.95
CA VAL A 250 -8.30 1.77 3.74
C VAL A 250 -9.18 1.94 2.51
N ARG A 251 -10.18 1.07 2.31
CA ARG A 251 -11.14 1.21 1.22
C ARG A 251 -11.83 2.58 1.24
N ARG A 252 -12.29 3.03 2.41
CA ARG A 252 -12.96 4.32 2.59
C ARG A 252 -12.05 5.49 2.20
N ILE A 253 -10.78 5.47 2.62
CA ILE A 253 -9.81 6.51 2.30
C ILE A 253 -9.62 6.58 0.78
N VAL A 254 -9.28 5.48 0.11
CA VAL A 254 -8.91 5.50 -1.30
C VAL A 254 -10.08 5.74 -2.26
N THR A 255 -11.32 5.46 -1.83
CA THR A 255 -12.51 5.67 -2.69
C THR A 255 -13.31 6.92 -2.36
N GLY A 256 -13.11 7.52 -1.18
CA GLY A 256 -13.96 8.62 -0.70
C GLY A 256 -13.22 9.94 -0.45
N TYR A 257 -11.89 9.89 -0.29
CA TYR A 257 -11.10 11.06 0.09
C TYR A 257 -10.11 11.48 -1.01
N GLY A 258 -9.45 12.61 -0.81
CA GLY A 258 -8.52 13.19 -1.77
C GLY A 258 -9.21 13.79 -3.01
N LYS A 259 -8.42 14.12 -4.02
CA LYS A 259 -8.92 14.68 -5.28
C LYS A 259 -9.81 13.68 -6.01
N GLU A 260 -11.01 14.10 -6.39
CA GLU A 260 -12.02 13.22 -7.00
C GLU A 260 -11.49 12.48 -8.24
N ALA A 261 -10.76 13.16 -9.11
CA ALA A 261 -10.18 12.56 -10.32
C ALA A 261 -9.14 11.46 -10.04
N GLU A 262 -8.52 11.46 -8.85
CA GLU A 262 -7.49 10.51 -8.47
C GLU A 262 -8.01 9.37 -7.58
N ARG A 263 -9.28 9.46 -7.11
CA ARG A 263 -9.87 8.42 -6.26
C ARG A 263 -9.90 7.09 -6.96
N PHE A 264 -9.66 6.06 -6.19
CA PHE A 264 -9.86 4.69 -6.66
C PHE A 264 -11.36 4.36 -6.72
N THR A 265 -11.69 3.49 -7.63
CA THR A 265 -13.00 2.83 -7.69
C THR A 265 -12.92 1.45 -7.04
N LEU A 266 -14.06 0.81 -6.79
CA LEU A 266 -14.09 -0.58 -6.32
C LEU A 266 -13.45 -1.57 -7.32
N ASN A 267 -13.26 -1.15 -8.57
CA ASN A 267 -12.58 -1.95 -9.59
C ASN A 267 -11.06 -1.83 -9.50
N ASP A 268 -10.52 -0.84 -8.81
CA ASP A 268 -9.09 -0.70 -8.54
C ASP A 268 -8.65 -1.48 -7.30
N LEU A 269 -9.58 -2.16 -6.60
CA LEU A 269 -9.30 -3.00 -5.44
C LEU A 269 -9.36 -4.49 -5.81
N ASP A 270 -8.45 -5.29 -5.26
CA ASP A 270 -8.59 -6.74 -5.25
C ASP A 270 -9.63 -7.15 -4.20
N LYS A 271 -10.87 -7.32 -4.65
CA LYS A 271 -12.03 -7.60 -3.77
C LYS A 271 -11.84 -8.87 -2.96
N THR A 272 -11.23 -9.89 -3.53
CA THR A 272 -10.98 -11.19 -2.87
C THR A 272 -9.95 -11.02 -1.75
N ASN A 273 -8.85 -10.34 -2.05
CA ASN A 273 -7.82 -10.04 -1.06
C ASN A 273 -8.36 -9.17 0.09
N PHE A 274 -9.08 -8.08 -0.21
CA PHE A 274 -9.68 -7.21 0.81
C PHE A 274 -10.69 -7.94 1.70
N ALA A 275 -11.50 -8.84 1.13
CA ALA A 275 -12.45 -9.64 1.90
C ALA A 275 -11.73 -10.62 2.84
N ALA A 276 -10.71 -11.33 2.33
CA ALA A 276 -9.90 -12.24 3.13
C ALA A 276 -9.15 -11.50 4.25
N PHE A 277 -8.51 -10.37 3.92
CA PHE A 277 -7.79 -9.54 4.89
C PHE A 277 -8.73 -8.99 5.97
N SER A 278 -9.91 -8.50 5.59
CA SER A 278 -10.92 -7.99 6.54
C SER A 278 -11.42 -9.08 7.48
N LYS A 279 -11.54 -10.32 7.02
CA LYS A 279 -11.92 -11.47 7.84
C LYS A 279 -10.84 -11.89 8.83
N ALA A 280 -9.56 -11.80 8.40
CA ALA A 280 -8.41 -12.18 9.22
C ALA A 280 -8.04 -11.10 10.26
N HIS A 281 -8.35 -9.81 9.98
CA HIS A 281 -7.96 -8.67 10.80
C HIS A 281 -9.19 -7.92 11.33
N LEU A 282 -9.65 -8.33 12.51
CA LEU A 282 -10.86 -7.81 13.17
C LEU A 282 -10.58 -6.66 14.15
N GLN A 283 -9.30 -6.32 14.35
CA GLN A 283 -8.86 -5.32 15.30
C GLN A 283 -9.51 -3.96 15.01
N THR A 284 -9.96 -3.29 16.06
CA THR A 284 -10.35 -1.88 16.01
C THR A 284 -9.09 -1.02 15.96
N VAL A 285 -9.10 -0.04 15.08
CA VAL A 285 -7.99 0.91 14.92
C VAL A 285 -8.50 2.34 14.98
N GLY A 286 -7.59 3.28 15.25
CA GLY A 286 -7.86 4.71 15.23
C GLY A 286 -6.79 5.48 14.48
N LEU A 287 -7.20 6.31 13.53
CA LEU A 287 -6.33 7.21 12.78
C LEU A 287 -6.97 8.59 12.68
N TYR A 288 -6.30 9.60 13.21
CA TYR A 288 -6.75 10.98 13.16
C TYR A 288 -5.87 11.80 12.24
N ILE A 289 -6.48 12.48 11.29
CA ILE A 289 -5.81 13.32 10.31
C ILE A 289 -6.28 14.76 10.50
N ALA A 290 -5.35 15.66 10.80
CA ALA A 290 -5.61 17.08 10.99
C ALA A 290 -4.77 17.97 10.06
N ASP A 291 -3.93 17.38 9.24
CA ASP A 291 -3.00 18.03 8.33
C ASP A 291 -3.16 17.50 6.89
N ARG A 292 -2.22 17.84 6.03
CA ARG A 292 -2.18 17.39 4.63
C ARG A 292 -1.52 16.02 4.45
N THR A 293 -1.65 15.12 5.41
CA THR A 293 -1.21 13.73 5.27
C THR A 293 -1.77 13.11 3.99
N ASN A 294 -0.93 12.49 3.16
CA ASN A 294 -1.40 11.88 1.93
C ASN A 294 -2.00 10.48 2.17
N GLN A 295 -2.84 10.05 1.22
CA GLN A 295 -3.55 8.78 1.32
C GLN A 295 -2.60 7.58 1.38
N ALA A 296 -1.53 7.58 0.56
CA ALA A 296 -0.56 6.48 0.54
C ALA A 296 0.10 6.28 1.91
N GLN A 297 0.50 7.37 2.58
CA GLN A 297 1.08 7.32 3.93
C GLN A 297 0.07 6.77 4.94
N ALA A 298 -1.16 7.26 4.93
CA ALA A 298 -2.21 6.85 5.87
C ALA A 298 -2.57 5.37 5.75
N ILE A 299 -2.74 4.87 4.51
CA ILE A 299 -3.06 3.45 4.29
C ILE A 299 -1.90 2.53 4.66
N GLN A 300 -0.64 2.96 4.49
CA GLN A 300 0.52 2.20 4.93
C GLN A 300 0.62 2.15 6.45
N GLN A 301 0.37 3.26 7.15
CA GLN A 301 0.35 3.31 8.61
C GLN A 301 -0.71 2.34 9.19
N LEU A 302 -1.91 2.32 8.59
CA LEU A 302 -2.96 1.38 8.95
C LEU A 302 -2.54 -0.08 8.70
N ALA A 303 -1.99 -0.38 7.53
CA ALA A 303 -1.53 -1.72 7.16
C ALA A 303 -0.38 -2.19 8.08
N ALA A 304 0.60 -1.34 8.31
CA ALA A 304 1.77 -1.62 9.15
C ALA A 304 1.40 -1.96 10.60
N SER A 305 0.23 -1.48 11.08
CA SER A 305 -0.28 -1.79 12.43
C SER A 305 -0.47 -3.29 12.69
N VAL A 306 -0.62 -4.11 11.65
CA VAL A 306 -0.74 -5.57 11.73
C VAL A 306 0.34 -6.29 10.91
N GLY A 307 1.44 -5.60 10.60
CA GLY A 307 2.56 -6.14 9.83
C GLY A 307 2.23 -6.42 8.38
N ALA A 308 1.27 -5.70 7.82
CA ALA A 308 0.91 -5.76 6.41
C ALA A 308 1.37 -4.50 5.67
N GLN A 309 1.27 -4.54 4.34
CA GLN A 309 1.51 -3.41 3.45
C GLN A 309 0.40 -3.33 2.41
N ALA A 310 0.04 -2.11 2.03
CA ALA A 310 -0.82 -1.86 0.89
C ALA A 310 0.06 -1.76 -0.37
N VAL A 311 -0.12 -2.67 -1.30
CA VAL A 311 0.68 -2.77 -2.53
C VAL A 311 -0.24 -2.82 -3.76
N MET A 312 0.26 -2.38 -4.91
CA MET A 312 -0.42 -2.61 -6.17
C MET A 312 0.01 -3.94 -6.76
N SER A 313 -0.95 -4.74 -7.23
CA SER A 313 -0.62 -5.87 -8.08
C SER A 313 -0.18 -5.41 -9.47
N ARG A 314 0.53 -6.26 -10.20
CA ARG A 314 0.91 -6.01 -11.61
C ARG A 314 -0.30 -5.63 -12.50
N THR A 315 -1.48 -6.12 -12.19
CA THR A 315 -2.72 -5.82 -12.92
C THR A 315 -3.46 -4.58 -12.39
N GLY A 316 -2.78 -3.71 -11.64
CA GLY A 316 -3.29 -2.42 -11.19
C GLY A 316 -4.39 -2.51 -10.13
N LYS A 317 -4.37 -3.55 -9.27
CA LYS A 317 -5.30 -3.71 -8.15
C LYS A 317 -4.60 -3.47 -6.82
N LEU A 318 -5.19 -2.65 -5.96
CA LEU A 318 -4.71 -2.47 -4.59
C LEU A 318 -4.96 -3.75 -3.78
N ARG A 319 -3.95 -4.21 -3.07
CA ARG A 319 -3.97 -5.40 -2.22
C ARG A 319 -3.35 -5.11 -0.86
N MET A 320 -3.77 -5.85 0.15
CA MET A 320 -3.17 -5.87 1.48
C MET A 320 -2.32 -7.14 1.60
N VAL A 321 -1.02 -6.99 1.68
CA VAL A 321 -0.06 -8.11 1.77
C VAL A 321 0.58 -8.13 3.15
N LYS A 322 0.41 -9.24 3.86
CA LYS A 322 1.02 -9.47 5.17
C LYS A 322 2.18 -10.45 5.05
N ILE A 323 3.32 -10.10 5.64
CA ILE A 323 4.46 -11.01 5.72
C ILE A 323 4.36 -11.83 7.00
N ALA A 324 4.23 -13.13 6.84
CA ALA A 324 4.20 -14.12 7.92
C ALA A 324 4.93 -15.40 7.47
N LEU A 325 5.48 -16.15 8.43
CA LEU A 325 6.08 -17.46 8.20
C LEU A 325 5.63 -18.40 9.33
N PRO A 326 4.93 -19.52 8.99
CA PRO A 326 4.42 -19.81 7.64
C PRO A 326 3.40 -18.75 7.18
N ALA A 327 3.32 -18.51 5.88
CA ALA A 327 2.31 -17.64 5.30
C ALA A 327 1.00 -18.41 5.09
N ASP A 328 -0.13 -17.68 5.12
CA ASP A 328 -1.45 -18.27 4.91
C ASP A 328 -1.65 -18.69 3.44
N GLY A 329 -2.31 -19.81 3.21
CA GLY A 329 -2.66 -20.31 1.89
C GLY A 329 -1.96 -21.61 1.51
N VAL A 330 -2.18 -22.06 0.28
CA VAL A 330 -1.53 -23.27 -0.27
C VAL A 330 -0.17 -22.87 -0.85
N PRO A 331 0.94 -23.42 -0.33
CA PRO A 331 2.26 -23.06 -0.81
C PRO A 331 2.53 -23.60 -2.23
N VAL A 332 3.12 -22.77 -3.06
CA VAL A 332 3.66 -23.19 -4.36
C VAL A 332 5.01 -23.86 -4.12
N ALA A 333 5.20 -25.08 -4.65
CA ALA A 333 6.49 -25.74 -4.61
C ALA A 333 7.45 -25.07 -5.60
N ILE A 334 8.63 -24.69 -5.13
CA ILE A 334 9.71 -24.15 -5.95
C ILE A 334 10.93 -25.04 -5.73
N GLY A 335 11.26 -25.83 -6.74
CA GLY A 335 12.39 -26.75 -6.76
C GLY A 335 13.45 -26.34 -7.80
N PRO A 336 14.50 -27.14 -7.97
CA PRO A 336 15.56 -26.88 -8.97
C PRO A 336 15.03 -26.71 -10.40
N GLU A 337 13.93 -27.40 -10.75
CA GLU A 337 13.30 -27.33 -12.07
C GLU A 337 12.61 -26.00 -12.37
N GLN A 338 12.25 -25.22 -11.34
CA GLN A 338 11.68 -23.86 -11.47
C GLN A 338 12.74 -22.77 -11.41
N MET A 339 14.00 -23.13 -11.16
CA MET A 339 15.12 -22.21 -11.03
C MET A 339 16.11 -22.41 -12.17
N ARG A 340 16.66 -21.33 -12.69
CA ARG A 340 17.80 -21.42 -13.60
C ARG A 340 19.03 -21.93 -12.86
N GLU A 341 19.79 -22.74 -13.54
CA GLU A 341 20.99 -23.39 -12.96
C GLU A 341 21.91 -22.35 -12.30
N ARG A 342 22.33 -22.63 -11.05
CA ARG A 342 23.26 -21.80 -10.25
C ARG A 342 22.83 -20.36 -9.98
N SER A 343 21.56 -20.02 -10.21
CA SER A 343 21.08 -18.65 -9.95
C SER A 343 20.74 -18.41 -8.47
N LEU A 344 20.43 -19.43 -7.69
CA LEU A 344 20.04 -19.32 -6.28
C LEU A 344 21.19 -18.77 -5.42
N ARG A 345 20.90 -17.69 -4.70
CA ARG A 345 21.83 -17.04 -3.76
C ARG A 345 21.13 -16.52 -2.51
N PRO A 346 21.77 -16.53 -1.33
CA PRO A 346 21.33 -15.74 -0.20
C PRO A 346 21.62 -14.26 -0.48
N ALA A 347 20.58 -13.46 -0.65
CA ALA A 347 20.72 -12.04 -1.00
C ALA A 347 20.82 -11.16 0.24
N GLN A 348 19.99 -11.43 1.25
CA GLN A 348 19.98 -10.66 2.48
C GLN A 348 19.64 -11.55 3.68
N ARG A 349 20.38 -11.38 4.77
CA ARG A 349 20.06 -11.97 6.05
C ARG A 349 19.44 -10.93 6.97
N LEU A 350 18.29 -11.26 7.57
CA LEU A 350 17.62 -10.37 8.51
C LEU A 350 18.24 -10.47 9.91
N PRO A 351 18.28 -9.36 10.65
CA PRO A 351 18.74 -9.38 12.04
C PRO A 351 17.78 -10.19 12.92
N VAL A 352 18.34 -10.90 13.88
CA VAL A 352 17.56 -11.57 14.94
C VAL A 352 17.13 -10.54 15.96
N VAL A 353 15.87 -10.61 16.40
CA VAL A 353 15.26 -9.72 17.37
C VAL A 353 14.79 -10.53 18.57
N ALA A 354 15.18 -10.13 19.78
CA ALA A 354 14.77 -10.78 21.02
C ALA A 354 13.64 -10.05 21.75
N ALA A 355 13.33 -8.82 21.38
CA ALA A 355 12.28 -8.03 22.00
C ALA A 355 11.56 -7.17 20.98
N VAL A 356 10.25 -6.99 21.15
CA VAL A 356 9.42 -6.11 20.32
C VAL A 356 8.56 -5.25 21.23
N LYS A 357 8.57 -3.93 20.99
CA LYS A 357 7.77 -2.94 21.70
C LYS A 357 6.78 -2.30 20.74
N ILE A 358 5.49 -2.41 21.02
CA ILE A 358 4.39 -1.86 20.22
C ILE A 358 3.78 -0.68 20.97
N GLY A 359 3.69 0.47 20.29
CA GLY A 359 2.87 1.60 20.70
C GLY A 359 1.42 1.39 20.21
N PHE A 360 0.45 1.56 21.11
CA PHE A 360 -0.98 1.41 20.82
C PHE A 360 -1.79 2.49 21.52
N ASP A 361 -3.06 2.62 21.21
CA ASP A 361 -4.01 3.58 21.80
C ASP A 361 -3.46 5.01 21.88
N ARG A 362 -3.08 5.56 20.72
CA ARG A 362 -2.47 6.88 20.64
C ARG A 362 -3.37 7.96 21.26
N ASN A 363 -2.81 8.73 22.17
CA ASN A 363 -3.31 10.01 22.62
C ASN A 363 -2.88 11.07 21.59
N TRP A 364 -3.85 11.60 20.84
CA TRP A 364 -3.58 12.54 19.75
C TRP A 364 -3.27 13.96 20.21
N THR A 365 -3.56 14.30 21.48
CA THR A 365 -3.28 15.60 22.06
C THR A 365 -2.60 15.42 23.42
N VAL A 366 -1.28 15.37 23.40
CA VAL A 366 -0.47 15.27 24.63
C VAL A 366 -0.64 16.53 25.44
N GLN A 367 -1.01 16.39 26.72
CA GLN A 367 -1.27 17.48 27.64
C GLN A 367 -0.47 17.28 28.93
N ALA A 368 0.54 18.11 29.17
CA ALA A 368 1.30 18.15 30.42
C ALA A 368 0.79 19.28 31.33
N GLY A 369 0.96 19.15 32.63
CA GLY A 369 0.64 20.18 33.58
C GLY A 369 -0.86 20.41 33.77
N LEU A 370 -1.67 19.38 33.62
CA LEU A 370 -3.11 19.43 33.90
C LEU A 370 -3.41 19.78 35.37
N THR A 371 -4.61 20.30 35.62
CA THR A 371 -5.02 20.74 36.94
C THR A 371 -5.03 19.60 37.97
N THR A 372 -4.77 19.90 39.24
CA THR A 372 -4.75 18.93 40.36
C THR A 372 -6.13 18.28 40.62
N SER A 373 -7.20 18.78 39.99
CA SER A 373 -8.54 18.17 40.07
C SER A 373 -8.69 16.88 39.25
N ILE A 374 -7.70 16.55 38.38
CA ILE A 374 -7.70 15.33 37.57
C ILE A 374 -6.94 14.26 38.36
N PRO A 375 -7.50 13.01 38.46
CA PRO A 375 -6.77 11.93 39.10
C PRO A 375 -5.38 11.73 38.47
N PRO A 376 -4.30 11.51 39.27
CA PRO A 376 -2.92 11.37 38.76
C PRO A 376 -2.81 10.36 37.62
N VAL A 377 -3.48 9.22 37.72
CA VAL A 377 -3.48 8.17 36.66
C VAL A 377 -4.01 8.70 35.32
N HIS A 378 -5.02 9.56 35.34
CA HIS A 378 -5.55 10.18 34.12
C HIS A 378 -4.60 11.28 33.61
N ALA A 379 -3.99 12.05 34.52
CA ALA A 379 -3.01 13.06 34.15
C ALA A 379 -1.79 12.41 33.44
N ASP A 380 -1.32 11.27 33.94
CA ASP A 380 -0.24 10.50 33.31
C ASP A 380 -0.63 9.98 31.91
N LEU A 381 -1.88 9.49 31.74
CA LEU A 381 -2.39 9.08 30.42
C LEU A 381 -2.42 10.24 29.43
N TYR A 382 -2.87 11.42 29.84
CA TYR A 382 -2.91 12.61 28.97
C TYR A 382 -1.53 13.17 28.66
N ALA A 383 -0.55 12.95 29.53
CA ALA A 383 0.85 13.34 29.31
C ALA A 383 1.63 12.35 28.43
N THR A 384 1.09 11.14 28.21
CA THR A 384 1.71 10.07 27.45
C THR A 384 1.11 9.99 26.05
N GLU A 385 1.93 10.03 25.00
CA GLU A 385 1.45 9.93 23.60
C GLU A 385 0.99 8.51 23.25
N TRP A 386 1.72 7.49 23.73
CA TRP A 386 1.46 6.11 23.40
C TRP A 386 1.43 5.22 24.64
N LEU A 387 0.41 4.38 24.75
CA LEU A 387 0.54 3.19 25.60
C LEU A 387 1.44 2.17 24.90
N THR A 388 2.22 1.42 25.67
CA THR A 388 3.19 0.47 25.11
C THR A 388 2.99 -0.93 25.65
N GLU A 389 3.22 -1.92 24.80
CA GLU A 389 3.29 -3.32 25.15
C GLU A 389 4.62 -3.89 24.62
N THR A 390 5.39 -4.52 25.52
CA THR A 390 6.69 -5.11 25.17
C THR A 390 6.66 -6.60 25.44
N VAL A 391 7.12 -7.38 24.48
CA VAL A 391 7.35 -8.81 24.63
C VAL A 391 8.81 -9.12 24.41
N VAL A 392 9.36 -10.04 25.21
CA VAL A 392 10.76 -10.42 25.21
C VAL A 392 10.87 -11.94 25.16
N ASP A 393 11.85 -12.44 24.42
CA ASP A 393 12.28 -13.84 24.43
C ASP A 393 13.69 -13.87 25.06
N GLU A 394 13.77 -14.21 26.35
CA GLU A 394 15.01 -14.19 27.12
C GLU A 394 16.00 -15.27 26.65
N GLU A 395 15.53 -16.39 26.10
CA GLU A 395 16.41 -17.43 25.54
C GLU A 395 17.13 -16.91 24.30
N VAL A 396 16.37 -16.25 23.40
CA VAL A 396 16.95 -15.60 22.21
C VAL A 396 17.90 -14.49 22.62
N ARG A 397 17.51 -13.65 23.59
CA ARG A 397 18.36 -12.58 24.12
C ARG A 397 19.70 -13.11 24.60
N ALA A 398 19.68 -14.12 25.45
CA ALA A 398 20.88 -14.74 25.97
C ALA A 398 21.72 -15.44 24.88
N ARG A 399 21.07 -16.20 23.99
CA ARG A 399 21.73 -16.95 22.94
C ARG A 399 22.50 -16.07 21.96
N TYR A 400 21.91 -14.93 21.58
CA TYR A 400 22.51 -13.98 20.61
C TYR A 400 23.22 -12.82 21.30
N ARG A 401 23.24 -12.77 22.65
CA ARG A 401 23.85 -11.68 23.46
C ARG A 401 23.33 -10.30 23.06
N LEU A 402 22.01 -10.20 22.85
CA LEU A 402 21.34 -8.95 22.49
C LEU A 402 21.10 -8.12 23.77
N THR A 403 21.56 -6.89 23.75
CA THR A 403 21.49 -5.98 24.92
C THR A 403 20.61 -4.76 24.65
N ASP A 404 20.25 -4.48 23.39
CA ASP A 404 19.56 -3.29 23.01
C ASP A 404 18.09 -3.31 23.46
N ASP A 405 17.60 -2.18 23.92
CA ASP A 405 16.17 -1.97 24.13
C ASP A 405 15.45 -1.88 22.79
N PRO A 406 14.25 -2.51 22.66
CA PRO A 406 13.52 -2.49 21.40
C PRO A 406 13.02 -1.08 21.07
N VAL A 407 13.27 -0.65 19.84
CA VAL A 407 12.67 0.57 19.30
C VAL A 407 11.15 0.38 19.24
N GLN A 408 10.41 1.39 19.71
CA GLN A 408 8.95 1.37 19.66
C GLN A 408 8.46 1.40 18.21
N ILE A 409 7.51 0.52 17.92
CA ILE A 409 6.78 0.48 16.65
C ILE A 409 5.39 1.06 16.91
N ASP A 410 5.12 2.22 16.34
CA ASP A 410 3.85 2.90 16.49
C ASP A 410 2.77 2.25 15.62
N THR A 411 1.57 2.04 16.18
CA THR A 411 0.46 1.39 15.50
C THR A 411 -0.85 2.15 15.70
N CYS A 412 -1.81 1.91 14.84
CA CYS A 412 -3.18 2.41 15.01
C CYS A 412 -4.06 1.50 15.89
N LEU A 413 -3.51 0.45 16.50
CA LEU A 413 -4.23 -0.49 17.36
C LEU A 413 -4.79 0.20 18.61
N LYS A 414 -5.96 -0.26 19.07
CA LYS A 414 -6.64 0.35 20.22
C LYS A 414 -6.50 -0.43 21.52
N THR A 415 -6.28 -1.74 21.46
CA THR A 415 -6.27 -2.57 22.65
C THR A 415 -4.89 -3.15 22.95
N ARG A 416 -4.59 -3.30 24.24
CA ARG A 416 -3.37 -3.99 24.71
C ARG A 416 -3.30 -5.42 24.19
N ALA A 417 -4.44 -6.12 24.09
CA ALA A 417 -4.51 -7.49 23.62
C ALA A 417 -4.05 -7.60 22.16
N ASP A 418 -4.52 -6.68 21.28
CA ASP A 418 -4.11 -6.63 19.88
C ASP A 418 -2.63 -6.24 19.74
N ALA A 419 -2.16 -5.26 20.53
CA ALA A 419 -0.76 -4.86 20.55
C ALA A 419 0.15 -6.01 20.98
N ARG A 420 -0.22 -6.76 22.02
CA ARG A 420 0.51 -7.95 22.47
C ARG A 420 0.52 -9.06 21.42
N ALA A 421 -0.61 -9.32 20.77
CA ALA A 421 -0.71 -10.31 19.69
C ALA A 421 0.20 -9.94 18.51
N GLU A 422 0.22 -8.67 18.11
CA GLU A 422 1.12 -8.19 17.05
C GLU A 422 2.59 -8.22 17.47
N ALA A 423 2.92 -7.87 18.71
CA ALA A 423 4.27 -7.97 19.23
C ALA A 423 4.79 -9.43 19.21
N LEU A 424 3.96 -10.39 19.66
CA LEU A 424 4.26 -11.81 19.61
C LEU A 424 4.45 -12.32 18.19
N ARG A 425 3.60 -11.90 17.27
CA ARG A 425 3.72 -12.26 15.85
C ARG A 425 5.03 -11.77 15.24
N ARG A 426 5.39 -10.50 15.48
CA ARG A 426 6.66 -9.92 14.99
C ARG A 426 7.86 -10.62 15.62
N LEU A 427 7.80 -10.90 16.90
CA LEU A 427 8.85 -11.63 17.59
C LEU A 427 9.01 -13.04 17.02
N ALA A 428 7.92 -13.78 16.80
CA ALA A 428 7.96 -15.13 16.21
C ALA A 428 8.57 -15.14 14.81
N LEU A 429 8.33 -14.11 14.00
CA LEU A 429 8.94 -13.97 12.68
C LEU A 429 10.45 -13.73 12.76
N ASN A 430 10.91 -12.87 13.69
CA ASN A 430 12.26 -12.33 13.69
C ASN A 430 13.18 -12.93 14.77
N LYS A 431 12.69 -13.78 15.67
CA LYS A 431 13.52 -14.41 16.72
C LYS A 431 14.45 -15.54 16.22
N VAL A 432 14.29 -15.92 14.97
CA VAL A 432 15.16 -16.89 14.29
C VAL A 432 15.81 -16.21 13.08
N PRO A 433 17.03 -16.63 12.70
CA PRO A 433 17.67 -16.10 11.51
C PRO A 433 16.79 -16.34 10.27
N ARG A 434 16.51 -15.28 9.54
CA ARG A 434 15.77 -15.34 8.27
C ARG A 434 16.66 -14.86 7.15
N THR A 435 16.48 -15.46 5.97
CA THR A 435 17.26 -15.12 4.78
C THR A 435 16.31 -14.86 3.61
N ILE A 436 16.56 -13.78 2.88
CA ILE A 436 15.95 -13.61 1.56
C ILE A 436 16.85 -14.33 0.56
N TYR A 437 16.30 -15.34 -0.08
CA TYR A 437 16.93 -16.02 -1.20
C TYR A 437 16.43 -15.43 -2.51
N GLU A 438 17.35 -15.14 -3.41
CA GLU A 438 17.04 -14.70 -4.77
C GLU A 438 17.49 -15.75 -5.77
N PHE A 439 16.70 -15.92 -6.83
CA PHE A 439 17.02 -16.79 -7.96
C PHE A 439 16.35 -16.28 -9.23
N ASP A 440 16.94 -16.61 -10.37
CA ASP A 440 16.28 -16.44 -11.66
C ASP A 440 15.37 -17.65 -11.90
N GLY A 441 14.07 -17.37 -12.04
CA GLY A 441 13.04 -18.38 -12.23
C GLY A 441 12.79 -18.70 -13.70
N GLU A 442 12.20 -19.88 -13.93
CA GLU A 442 11.63 -20.24 -15.22
C GLU A 442 10.35 -19.42 -15.50
N PRO A 443 9.91 -19.32 -16.75
CA PRO A 443 8.86 -18.37 -17.15
C PRO A 443 7.52 -18.50 -16.38
N GLU A 444 7.15 -19.68 -15.91
CA GLU A 444 5.95 -19.87 -15.09
C GLU A 444 6.01 -19.13 -13.75
N MET A 445 7.21 -18.87 -13.22
CA MET A 445 7.38 -18.09 -11.99
C MET A 445 6.96 -16.63 -12.18
N MET A 446 6.76 -16.16 -13.41
CA MET A 446 6.20 -14.82 -13.67
C MET A 446 4.77 -14.65 -13.17
N MET A 447 4.06 -15.75 -12.89
CA MET A 447 2.69 -15.74 -12.37
C MET A 447 2.62 -15.64 -10.83
N LEU A 448 3.74 -15.78 -10.12
CA LEU A 448 3.80 -15.57 -8.67
C LEU A 448 3.35 -14.17 -8.29
N GLU A 449 2.88 -14.01 -7.05
CA GLU A 449 2.46 -12.72 -6.50
C GLU A 449 3.16 -12.44 -5.17
N LEU A 450 3.31 -11.17 -4.82
CA LEU A 450 3.84 -10.77 -3.51
C LEU A 450 2.96 -11.32 -2.37
N GLY A 451 3.62 -11.82 -1.32
CA GLY A 451 2.95 -12.43 -0.17
C GLY A 451 2.50 -13.87 -0.39
N GLN A 452 2.70 -14.45 -1.58
CA GLN A 452 2.33 -15.83 -1.86
C GLN A 452 3.20 -16.79 -1.06
N PRO A 453 2.59 -17.79 -0.36
CA PRO A 453 3.33 -18.84 0.33
C PRO A 453 4.01 -19.76 -0.68
N VAL A 454 5.24 -20.15 -0.35
CA VAL A 454 6.04 -21.09 -1.17
C VAL A 454 6.74 -22.11 -0.29
N THR A 455 7.09 -23.24 -0.86
CA THR A 455 8.07 -24.18 -0.28
C THR A 455 9.30 -24.17 -1.15
N LEU A 456 10.39 -23.59 -0.65
CA LEU A 456 11.65 -23.46 -1.36
C LEU A 456 12.53 -24.68 -1.11
N ARG A 457 12.92 -25.39 -2.16
CA ARG A 457 13.78 -26.56 -2.11
C ARG A 457 14.99 -26.41 -3.04
N ALA A 458 16.18 -26.69 -2.54
CA ALA A 458 17.42 -26.67 -3.31
C ALA A 458 18.46 -27.59 -2.64
N ASP A 459 19.51 -27.95 -3.36
CA ASP A 459 20.61 -28.79 -2.89
C ASP A 459 21.59 -28.09 -1.93
N ARG A 460 21.47 -26.77 -1.77
CA ARG A 460 22.35 -25.91 -0.96
C ARG A 460 21.59 -25.10 0.09
N PHE A 461 22.35 -24.42 0.94
CA PHE A 461 21.87 -23.46 1.93
C PHE A 461 20.89 -24.00 2.98
N GLY A 462 20.87 -25.34 3.21
CA GLY A 462 19.95 -25.96 4.17
C GLY A 462 18.51 -26.10 3.64
N LEU A 463 18.32 -26.04 2.31
CA LEU A 463 17.00 -26.08 1.68
C LEU A 463 16.61 -27.46 1.13
N GLN A 464 17.40 -28.53 1.42
CA GLN A 464 17.25 -29.88 0.84
C GLN A 464 15.87 -30.49 1.15
N ASP A 465 15.38 -30.29 2.36
CA ASP A 465 14.11 -30.88 2.82
C ASP A 465 12.89 -30.01 2.49
N GLY A 466 13.13 -28.83 1.87
CA GLY A 466 12.11 -27.83 1.61
C GLY A 466 11.85 -26.95 2.84
N VAL A 467 11.93 -25.65 2.67
CA VAL A 467 11.71 -24.64 3.72
C VAL A 467 10.51 -23.78 3.37
N PRO A 468 9.56 -23.56 4.31
CA PRO A 468 8.47 -22.63 4.10
C PRO A 468 9.01 -21.22 3.88
N GLY A 469 8.51 -20.56 2.85
CA GLY A 469 8.89 -19.21 2.49
C GLY A 469 7.69 -18.38 2.03
N VAL A 470 7.93 -17.08 1.83
CA VAL A 470 6.98 -16.13 1.28
C VAL A 470 7.66 -15.27 0.22
N VAL A 471 6.98 -15.04 -0.89
CA VAL A 471 7.48 -14.19 -1.97
C VAL A 471 7.49 -12.73 -1.52
N VAL A 472 8.67 -12.10 -1.55
CA VAL A 472 8.85 -10.70 -1.11
C VAL A 472 9.33 -9.77 -2.21
N MET A 473 9.83 -10.33 -3.32
CA MET A 473 10.31 -9.55 -4.48
C MET A 473 10.08 -10.33 -5.77
N LEU A 474 9.67 -9.62 -6.82
CA LEU A 474 9.49 -10.15 -8.17
C LEU A 474 9.97 -9.09 -9.18
N SER A 475 10.96 -9.44 -9.99
CA SER A 475 11.38 -8.62 -11.13
C SER A 475 11.13 -9.39 -12.41
N ARG A 476 10.17 -8.95 -13.23
CA ARG A 476 9.70 -9.66 -14.43
C ARG A 476 10.13 -8.96 -15.68
N PHE A 477 10.65 -9.72 -16.64
CA PHE A 477 11.08 -9.26 -17.96
C PHE A 477 10.20 -9.91 -19.03
N TRP A 478 9.09 -9.30 -19.37
CA TRP A 478 8.04 -9.90 -20.18
C TRP A 478 8.44 -10.21 -21.63
N LEU A 479 9.41 -9.47 -22.18
CA LEU A 479 9.94 -9.76 -23.53
C LEU A 479 10.77 -11.02 -23.58
N THR A 480 11.55 -11.31 -22.53
CA THR A 480 12.49 -12.42 -22.51
C THR A 480 11.96 -13.64 -21.75
N GLY A 481 10.86 -13.50 -21.01
CA GLY A 481 10.35 -14.53 -20.11
C GLY A 481 11.26 -14.79 -18.90
N ARG A 482 12.12 -13.84 -18.54
CA ARG A 482 12.96 -13.94 -17.34
C ARG A 482 12.23 -13.34 -16.14
N VAL A 483 12.42 -13.95 -14.98
CA VAL A 483 11.93 -13.43 -13.72
C VAL A 483 12.97 -13.68 -12.62
N THR A 484 13.25 -12.65 -11.83
CA THR A 484 14.02 -12.82 -10.59
C THR A 484 13.04 -12.84 -9.43
N VAL A 485 13.12 -13.85 -8.60
CA VAL A 485 12.23 -14.08 -7.46
C VAL A 485 13.02 -13.95 -6.17
N GLY A 486 12.50 -13.14 -5.23
CA GLY A 486 13.00 -13.04 -3.86
C GLY A 486 12.04 -13.71 -2.90
N VAL A 487 12.55 -14.69 -2.13
CA VAL A 487 11.79 -15.46 -1.16
C VAL A 487 12.39 -15.27 0.23
N LEU A 488 11.59 -14.82 1.19
CA LEU A 488 11.94 -14.82 2.62
C LEU A 488 11.66 -16.22 3.18
N ALA A 489 12.70 -16.89 3.74
CA ALA A 489 12.59 -18.21 4.35
C ALA A 489 13.44 -18.34 5.63
#